data_b0df078d615c7a7fd43b2f50f00c2689
#
_entry.id   b0df078d615c7a7fd43b2f50f00c2689
#
_cell.length_a   1.000
_cell.length_b   1.000
_cell.length_c   1.000
_cell.angle_alpha   90.00
_cell.angle_beta   90.00
_cell.angle_gamma   90.00
#
_symmetry.space_group_name_H-M   'P 1'
#
loop_
_entity.id
_entity.type
_entity.pdbx_description
1 polymer ?
#
loop_
_entity_poly.entity_id
_entity_poly.type
_entity_poly.pdbx_seq_one_letter_code
_entity_poly.pdbx_strand_id
1 'polypeptide(L)'
;MTFPRHVGQLPLYYNFKTSGRRYEYSDLEYYPLYYFGYGLSYTSFEYSDLKVEERENGNIIAHVNVKNIGHRAGDEVVQLYVTDMYASVKTRITELKDFTRVHLRPGESKSISFELTPYELSLLNDNMDRVVEKGTFKILVGGVSPQYIAKDRIKDSLGYEDAQKGLSVMLEYNHGFAADFDLALSKVEDNLLAKQRTIWISVKNNGTLMDTGKVEMYVDLSLIHI
;
A
#
# COMPACT_ATOMS: atom_id res chain seq x y z
N MET A 1 9.50 2.57 9.94
CA MET A 1 8.99 3.37 11.10
C MET A 1 9.23 4.83 10.80
N THR A 2 8.35 5.74 11.24
CA THR A 2 8.53 7.19 11.14
C THR A 2 8.99 7.71 12.49
N PHE A 3 10.01 8.56 12.53
CA PHE A 3 10.54 9.10 13.78
C PHE A 3 10.18 10.60 13.90
N PRO A 4 9.53 11.04 14.98
CA PRO A 4 9.26 12.44 15.21
C PRO A 4 10.54 13.22 15.53
N ARG A 5 10.52 14.55 15.32
CA ARG A 5 11.61 15.46 15.71
C ARG A 5 11.64 15.72 17.20
N HIS A 6 10.48 15.66 17.82
CA HIS A 6 10.28 16.05 19.21
C HIS A 6 9.21 15.20 19.88
N VAL A 7 9.32 14.96 21.17
CA VAL A 7 8.36 14.14 21.93
C VAL A 7 6.96 14.74 21.99
N GLY A 8 6.84 16.06 21.87
CA GLY A 8 5.56 16.77 21.81
C GLY A 8 4.92 16.81 20.43
N GLN A 9 5.58 16.27 19.40
CA GLN A 9 5.03 16.19 18.07
C GLN A 9 3.96 15.10 18.02
N LEU A 10 2.81 15.37 17.42
CA LEU A 10 1.76 14.38 17.25
C LEU A 10 2.28 13.16 16.47
N PRO A 11 1.70 11.96 16.72
CA PRO A 11 2.09 10.78 15.96
C PRO A 11 2.04 11.03 14.45
N LEU A 12 3.17 10.82 13.80
CA LEU A 12 3.35 10.98 12.37
C LEU A 12 3.50 9.60 11.74
N TYR A 13 2.54 9.20 10.92
CA TYR A 13 2.66 8.01 10.09
C TYR A 13 2.60 8.39 8.61
N TYR A 14 3.31 7.64 7.79
CA TYR A 14 3.50 7.96 6.38
C TYR A 14 2.19 7.99 5.56
N ASN A 15 1.18 7.24 6.00
CA ASN A 15 -0.08 7.04 5.30
C ASN A 15 -1.28 7.70 6.02
N PHE A 16 -1.08 8.86 6.62
CA PHE A 16 -2.18 9.57 7.28
C PHE A 16 -3.24 10.06 6.28
N LYS A 17 -4.45 10.33 6.78
CA LYS A 17 -5.49 11.01 6.02
C LYS A 17 -5.31 12.52 6.17
N THR A 18 -5.41 13.27 5.07
CA THR A 18 -5.34 14.73 5.15
C THR A 18 -6.47 15.25 6.02
N SER A 19 -6.20 16.17 6.92
CA SER A 19 -7.22 16.92 7.64
C SER A 19 -7.35 18.33 7.04
N GLY A 20 -8.48 18.97 7.21
CA GLY A 20 -8.66 20.37 6.82
C GLY A 20 -7.81 21.34 7.66
N ARG A 21 -7.19 20.84 8.71
CA ARG A 21 -6.32 21.60 9.59
C ARG A 21 -4.88 21.48 9.09
N ARG A 22 -4.17 22.59 8.95
CA ARG A 22 -2.71 22.58 8.75
C ARG A 22 -2.03 21.97 9.97
N TYR A 23 -1.04 21.12 9.72
CA TYR A 23 -0.21 20.50 10.78
C TYR A 23 0.97 21.39 11.15
N GLU A 24 0.79 22.70 11.13
CA GLU A 24 1.85 23.65 11.47
C GLU A 24 1.89 23.87 12.98
N TYR A 25 3.06 23.74 13.54
CA TYR A 25 3.38 24.18 14.90
C TYR A 25 3.95 25.61 14.81
N SER A 26 3.80 26.39 15.87
CA SER A 26 4.33 27.78 15.90
C SER A 26 5.86 27.84 15.96
N ASP A 27 6.49 26.80 16.45
CA ASP A 27 7.91 26.73 16.80
C ASP A 27 8.61 25.48 16.24
N LEU A 28 7.90 24.62 15.55
CA LEU A 28 8.41 23.35 15.06
C LEU A 28 7.84 23.01 13.67
N GLU A 29 8.67 22.46 12.83
CA GLU A 29 8.24 21.91 11.57
C GLU A 29 7.38 20.65 11.76
N TYR A 30 6.33 20.48 10.95
CA TYR A 30 5.37 19.38 11.10
C TYR A 30 5.88 18.04 10.54
N TYR A 31 6.92 18.00 9.72
CA TYR A 31 7.44 16.78 9.14
C TYR A 31 8.38 16.03 10.11
N PRO A 32 8.50 14.69 9.94
CA PRO A 32 9.30 13.88 10.86
C PRO A 32 10.80 14.16 10.73
N LEU A 33 11.57 13.70 11.70
CA LEU A 33 13.03 13.68 11.63
C LEU A 33 13.49 12.65 10.58
N TYR A 34 12.92 11.44 10.64
CA TYR A 34 13.13 10.40 9.65
C TYR A 34 11.81 9.88 9.12
N TYR A 35 11.66 9.89 7.82
CA TYR A 35 10.48 9.37 7.14
C TYR A 35 10.42 7.86 7.18
N PHE A 36 9.24 7.31 6.93
CA PHE A 36 9.08 5.87 6.74
C PHE A 36 9.97 5.37 5.60
N GLY A 37 10.63 4.24 5.80
CA GLY A 37 11.58 3.69 4.82
C GLY A 37 12.96 4.37 4.79
N TYR A 38 13.20 5.38 5.64
CA TYR A 38 14.53 5.98 5.74
C TYR A 38 15.55 4.96 6.26
N GLY A 39 16.70 4.92 5.62
CA GLY A 39 17.83 4.11 5.99
C GLY A 39 19.11 4.58 5.31
N LEU A 40 20.24 4.09 5.79
CA LEU A 40 21.55 4.35 5.20
C LEU A 40 22.02 3.12 4.45
N SER A 41 22.68 3.32 3.33
CA SER A 41 23.34 2.27 2.56
C SER A 41 24.80 2.60 2.38
N TYR A 42 25.65 1.59 2.26
CA TYR A 42 27.06 1.74 1.89
C TYR A 42 27.25 1.86 0.37
N THR A 43 26.18 1.89 -0.39
CA THR A 43 26.16 2.07 -1.85
C THR A 43 24.98 2.93 -2.26
N SER A 44 24.90 3.30 -3.53
CA SER A 44 23.83 4.13 -4.06
C SER A 44 23.10 3.41 -5.19
N PHE A 45 21.79 3.60 -5.27
CA PHE A 45 20.95 2.97 -6.27
C PHE A 45 20.26 4.04 -7.13
N GLU A 46 20.10 3.73 -8.42
CA GLU A 46 19.41 4.54 -9.39
C GLU A 46 18.19 3.76 -9.91
N TYR A 47 17.07 4.47 -10.05
CA TYR A 47 15.84 3.94 -10.60
C TYR A 47 15.60 4.51 -11.99
N SER A 48 15.22 3.68 -12.97
CA SER A 48 14.91 4.09 -14.33
C SER A 48 13.76 3.29 -14.93
N ASP A 49 13.22 3.81 -16.04
CA ASP A 49 12.26 3.11 -16.90
C ASP A 49 10.99 2.60 -16.20
N LEU A 50 10.43 3.38 -15.27
CA LEU A 50 9.15 3.03 -14.67
C LEU A 50 8.06 3.04 -15.74
N LYS A 51 7.45 1.87 -15.94
CA LYS A 51 6.31 1.65 -16.82
C LYS A 51 5.20 1.00 -16.02
N VAL A 52 3.99 1.50 -16.21
CA VAL A 52 2.80 0.98 -15.55
C VAL A 52 1.74 0.71 -16.60
N GLU A 53 1.19 -0.49 -16.58
CA GLU A 53 0.20 -0.97 -17.54
C GLU A 53 -1.00 -1.54 -16.77
N GLU A 54 -2.20 -1.20 -17.22
CA GLU A 54 -3.45 -1.82 -16.79
C GLU A 54 -3.74 -3.02 -17.71
N ARG A 55 -4.08 -4.15 -17.10
CA ARG A 55 -4.47 -5.37 -17.81
C ARG A 55 -5.98 -5.46 -17.98
N GLU A 56 -6.45 -6.29 -18.90
CA GLU A 56 -7.88 -6.52 -19.18
C GLU A 56 -8.68 -7.02 -17.94
N ASN A 57 -8.01 -7.70 -17.02
CA ASN A 57 -8.62 -8.16 -15.77
C ASN A 57 -8.61 -7.08 -14.66
N GLY A 58 -8.15 -5.88 -14.97
CA GLY A 58 -8.02 -4.78 -14.00
C GLY A 58 -6.77 -4.83 -13.14
N ASN A 59 -5.89 -5.82 -13.29
CA ASN A 59 -4.60 -5.81 -12.60
C ASN A 59 -3.70 -4.72 -13.18
N ILE A 60 -2.86 -4.15 -12.33
CA ILE A 60 -1.83 -3.19 -12.72
C ILE A 60 -0.48 -3.87 -12.61
N ILE A 61 0.31 -3.78 -13.68
CA ILE A 61 1.70 -4.25 -13.67
C ILE A 61 2.62 -3.03 -13.72
N ALA A 62 3.51 -2.92 -12.74
CA ALA A 62 4.54 -1.89 -12.68
C ALA A 62 5.92 -2.50 -12.89
N HIS A 63 6.67 -2.02 -13.87
CA HIS A 63 8.04 -2.42 -14.15
C HIS A 63 8.99 -1.25 -13.88
N VAL A 64 10.12 -1.54 -13.24
CA VAL A 64 11.17 -0.55 -12.96
C VAL A 64 12.54 -1.22 -13.06
N ASN A 65 13.54 -0.49 -13.53
CA ASN A 65 14.92 -0.90 -13.47
C ASN A 65 15.61 -0.27 -12.27
N VAL A 66 16.36 -1.09 -11.52
CA VAL A 66 17.16 -0.65 -10.39
C VAL A 66 18.62 -1.01 -10.65
N LYS A 67 19.53 -0.04 -10.51
CA LYS A 67 20.97 -0.19 -10.74
C LYS A 67 21.76 0.25 -9.53
N ASN A 68 22.74 -0.53 -9.14
CA ASN A 68 23.73 -0.10 -8.18
C ASN A 68 24.79 0.76 -8.86
N ILE A 69 24.78 2.06 -8.56
CA ILE A 69 25.73 3.04 -9.11
C ILE A 69 26.92 3.32 -8.21
N GLY A 70 26.97 2.69 -7.04
CA GLY A 70 28.09 2.84 -6.11
C GLY A 70 29.20 1.81 -6.31
N HIS A 71 30.18 1.83 -5.42
CA HIS A 71 31.40 1.02 -5.53
C HIS A 71 31.37 -0.26 -4.69
N ARG A 72 30.28 -0.52 -3.97
CA ARG A 72 30.10 -1.70 -3.10
C ARG A 72 28.85 -2.45 -3.48
N ALA A 73 28.87 -3.76 -3.29
CA ALA A 73 27.63 -4.55 -3.34
C ALA A 73 26.74 -4.17 -2.16
N GLY A 74 25.45 -4.18 -2.38
CA GLY A 74 24.46 -3.86 -1.35
C GLY A 74 23.07 -4.33 -1.70
N ASP A 75 22.20 -4.26 -0.70
CA ASP A 75 20.80 -4.58 -0.85
C ASP A 75 19.98 -3.29 -0.93
N GLU A 76 19.02 -3.30 -1.83
CA GLU A 76 17.97 -2.27 -1.93
C GLU A 76 16.61 -2.89 -1.63
N VAL A 77 15.76 -2.12 -0.95
CA VAL A 77 14.35 -2.47 -0.75
C VAL A 77 13.51 -1.60 -1.67
N VAL A 78 13.16 -2.17 -2.80
CA VAL A 78 12.30 -1.50 -3.80
C VAL A 78 10.87 -1.56 -3.31
N GLN A 79 10.24 -0.41 -3.15
CA GLN A 79 8.91 -0.24 -2.56
C GLN A 79 7.95 0.34 -3.60
N LEU A 80 6.74 -0.17 -3.67
CA LEU A 80 5.68 0.35 -4.52
C LEU A 80 4.59 1.01 -3.67
N TYR A 81 4.29 2.25 -3.99
CA TYR A 81 3.27 3.06 -3.33
C TYR A 81 2.17 3.46 -4.30
N VAL A 82 0.96 3.50 -3.78
CA VAL A 82 -0.23 3.96 -4.52
C VAL A 82 -0.86 5.14 -3.79
N THR A 83 -1.26 6.14 -4.56
CA THR A 83 -2.08 7.26 -4.11
C THR A 83 -3.29 7.34 -5.01
N ASP A 84 -4.48 7.25 -4.45
CA ASP A 84 -5.71 7.58 -5.13
C ASP A 84 -5.86 9.11 -5.12
N MET A 85 -5.92 9.70 -6.32
CA MET A 85 -5.92 11.16 -6.49
C MET A 85 -7.29 11.78 -6.24
N TYR A 86 -8.37 11.05 -6.56
CA TYR A 86 -9.74 11.55 -6.53
C TYR A 86 -10.71 10.43 -6.12
N ALA A 87 -10.81 10.18 -4.83
CA ALA A 87 -11.75 9.20 -4.29
C ALA A 87 -13.06 9.84 -3.82
N SER A 88 -14.16 9.08 -3.86
CA SER A 88 -15.47 9.49 -3.32
C SER A 88 -15.43 9.71 -1.81
N VAL A 89 -14.54 9.03 -1.12
CA VAL A 89 -14.30 9.16 0.32
C VAL A 89 -12.86 9.61 0.60
N LYS A 90 -12.61 10.07 1.81
CA LYS A 90 -11.29 10.51 2.20
C LYS A 90 -10.34 9.33 2.39
N THR A 91 -9.44 9.14 1.45
CA THR A 91 -8.40 8.12 1.45
C THR A 91 -7.13 8.56 2.19
N ARG A 92 -6.18 7.66 2.31
CA ARG A 92 -4.82 7.95 2.80
C ARG A 92 -4.03 8.68 1.72
N ILE A 93 -3.09 9.53 2.14
CA ILE A 93 -2.26 10.30 1.19
C ILE A 93 -1.39 9.43 0.29
N THR A 94 -1.03 8.25 0.75
CA THR A 94 -0.31 7.21 0.01
C THR A 94 -0.29 5.93 0.81
N GLU A 95 -0.18 4.79 0.15
CA GLU A 95 -0.09 3.49 0.80
C GLU A 95 0.98 2.63 0.15
N LEU A 96 1.81 2.00 0.98
CA LEU A 96 2.73 0.95 0.53
C LEU A 96 1.90 -0.29 0.20
N LYS A 97 1.94 -0.73 -1.05
CA LYS A 97 1.16 -1.88 -1.52
C LYS A 97 2.01 -3.12 -1.73
N ASP A 98 3.27 -2.93 -2.13
CA ASP A 98 4.20 -4.06 -2.31
C ASP A 98 5.65 -3.62 -2.13
N PHE A 99 6.54 -4.56 -1.88
CA PHE A 99 7.98 -4.32 -1.81
C PHE A 99 8.78 -5.59 -2.09
N THR A 100 10.00 -5.41 -2.59
CA THR A 100 10.95 -6.51 -2.78
C THR A 100 12.36 -6.09 -2.42
N ARG A 101 13.14 -7.02 -1.87
CA ARG A 101 14.56 -6.81 -1.57
C ARG A 101 15.40 -7.41 -2.67
N VAL A 102 16.35 -6.63 -3.17
CA VAL A 102 17.28 -7.06 -4.23
C VAL A 102 18.71 -6.82 -3.81
N HIS A 103 19.59 -7.79 -4.09
CA HIS A 103 21.03 -7.65 -3.93
C HIS A 103 21.65 -7.32 -5.26
N LEU A 104 22.48 -6.26 -5.33
CA LEU A 104 23.13 -5.80 -6.55
C LEU A 104 24.62 -5.55 -6.30
N ARG A 105 25.45 -6.07 -7.21
CA ARG A 105 26.89 -5.76 -7.26
C ARG A 105 27.11 -4.37 -7.86
N PRO A 106 28.29 -3.76 -7.68
CA PRO A 106 28.63 -2.51 -8.35
C PRO A 106 28.38 -2.58 -9.86
N GLY A 107 27.62 -1.62 -10.40
CA GLY A 107 27.25 -1.55 -11.81
C GLY A 107 26.15 -2.51 -12.25
N GLU A 108 25.72 -3.43 -11.40
CA GLU A 108 24.65 -4.39 -11.72
C GLU A 108 23.27 -3.70 -11.76
N SER A 109 22.45 -4.11 -12.74
CA SER A 109 21.09 -3.66 -12.90
C SER A 109 20.14 -4.85 -12.86
N LYS A 110 18.93 -4.65 -12.32
CA LYS A 110 17.88 -5.66 -12.29
C LYS A 110 16.53 -5.01 -12.59
N SER A 111 15.75 -5.65 -13.44
CA SER A 111 14.36 -5.29 -13.66
C SER A 111 13.48 -5.93 -12.59
N ILE A 112 12.63 -5.12 -11.99
CA ILE A 112 11.67 -5.50 -10.94
C ILE A 112 10.28 -5.31 -11.51
N SER A 113 9.39 -6.25 -11.20
CA SER A 113 7.99 -6.21 -11.57
C SER A 113 7.13 -6.39 -10.33
N PHE A 114 6.12 -5.54 -10.21
CA PHE A 114 5.06 -5.63 -9.21
C PHE A 114 3.73 -5.83 -9.90
N GLU A 115 2.87 -6.65 -9.31
CA GLU A 115 1.50 -6.83 -9.76
C GLU A 115 0.56 -6.44 -8.63
N LEU A 116 -0.35 -5.50 -8.92
CA LEU A 116 -1.42 -5.09 -8.03
C LEU A 116 -2.74 -5.58 -8.60
N THR A 117 -3.51 -6.27 -7.79
CA THR A 117 -4.89 -6.64 -8.14
C THR A 117 -5.84 -5.47 -7.84
N PRO A 118 -7.08 -5.50 -8.35
CA PRO A 118 -8.08 -4.49 -7.96
C PRO A 118 -8.28 -4.35 -6.44
N TYR A 119 -8.00 -5.43 -5.68
CA TYR A 119 -8.13 -5.38 -4.22
C TYR A 119 -7.19 -4.37 -3.57
N GLU A 120 -5.93 -4.27 -4.02
CA GLU A 120 -4.96 -3.30 -3.51
C GLU A 120 -5.34 -1.84 -3.81
N LEU A 121 -6.18 -1.62 -4.84
CA LEU A 121 -6.69 -0.30 -5.20
C LEU A 121 -8.00 0.04 -4.51
N SER A 122 -8.64 -0.95 -3.88
CA SER A 122 -9.97 -0.81 -3.32
C SER A 122 -10.01 0.08 -2.08
N LEU A 123 -11.13 0.74 -1.91
CA LEU A 123 -11.50 1.51 -0.72
C LEU A 123 -12.83 1.02 -0.14
N LEU A 124 -13.15 1.44 1.07
CA LEU A 124 -14.48 1.30 1.65
C LEU A 124 -15.23 2.62 1.47
N ASN A 125 -16.36 2.56 0.78
CA ASN A 125 -17.23 3.71 0.57
C ASN A 125 -18.05 4.05 1.83
N ASP A 126 -18.91 5.07 1.76
CA ASP A 126 -19.73 5.49 2.90
C ASP A 126 -20.75 4.43 3.35
N ASN A 127 -21.11 3.48 2.49
CA ASN A 127 -21.96 2.34 2.83
C ASN A 127 -21.17 1.16 3.42
N MET A 128 -19.85 1.27 3.57
CA MET A 128 -18.95 0.20 3.97
C MET A 128 -18.77 -0.91 2.91
N ASP A 129 -19.17 -0.65 1.67
CA ASP A 129 -18.90 -1.56 0.56
C ASP A 129 -17.46 -1.39 0.08
N ARG A 130 -16.81 -2.50 -0.24
CA ARG A 130 -15.48 -2.48 -0.85
C ARG A 130 -15.62 -2.26 -2.35
N VAL A 131 -15.10 -1.15 -2.82
CA VAL A 131 -15.18 -0.75 -4.22
C VAL A 131 -13.82 -0.33 -4.76
N VAL A 132 -13.61 -0.48 -6.05
CA VAL A 132 -12.54 0.18 -6.81
C VAL A 132 -13.19 1.20 -7.72
N GLU A 133 -12.80 2.45 -7.56
CA GLU A 133 -13.33 3.54 -8.36
C GLU A 133 -12.46 3.75 -9.61
N LYS A 134 -13.10 4.13 -10.71
CA LYS A 134 -12.38 4.61 -11.89
C LYS A 134 -11.77 5.95 -11.56
N GLY A 135 -10.57 6.20 -12.03
CA GLY A 135 -9.94 7.48 -11.79
C GLY A 135 -8.43 7.44 -11.93
N THR A 136 -7.81 8.51 -11.49
CA THR A 136 -6.36 8.69 -11.58
C THR A 136 -5.68 8.17 -10.32
N PHE A 137 -4.78 7.23 -10.49
CA PHE A 137 -3.89 6.74 -9.44
C PHE A 137 -2.46 7.20 -9.71
N LYS A 138 -1.78 7.67 -8.67
CA LYS A 138 -0.35 7.90 -8.74
C LYS A 138 0.37 6.67 -8.22
N ILE A 139 1.15 6.02 -9.09
CA ILE A 139 2.01 4.89 -8.76
C ILE A 139 3.43 5.43 -8.59
N LEU A 140 4.05 5.12 -7.47
CA LEU A 140 5.43 5.47 -7.18
C LEU A 140 6.22 4.23 -6.82
N VAL A 141 7.39 4.08 -7.43
CA VAL A 141 8.34 3.00 -7.10
C VAL A 141 9.68 3.60 -6.72
N GLY A 142 10.21 3.22 -5.57
CA GLY A 142 11.48 3.76 -5.07
C GLY A 142 11.95 3.08 -3.79
N GLY A 143 13.11 3.49 -3.29
CA GLY A 143 13.72 3.00 -2.06
C GLY A 143 13.24 3.69 -0.78
N VAL A 144 12.37 4.70 -0.89
CA VAL A 144 11.88 5.51 0.24
C VAL A 144 10.44 5.93 0.01
N SER A 145 9.76 6.36 1.08
CA SER A 145 8.38 6.82 0.98
C SER A 145 8.23 8.10 0.14
N PRO A 146 7.07 8.32 -0.52
CA PRO A 146 6.85 9.48 -1.39
C PRO A 146 7.06 10.83 -0.73
N GLN A 147 6.80 10.94 0.56
CA GLN A 147 6.99 12.19 1.31
C GLN A 147 8.45 12.61 1.41
N TYR A 148 9.36 11.62 1.38
CA TYR A 148 10.80 11.88 1.36
C TYR A 148 11.27 12.41 0.01
N ILE A 149 10.61 12.03 -1.09
CA ILE A 149 10.96 12.41 -2.45
C ILE A 149 10.49 13.84 -2.81
N ALA A 150 9.59 14.42 -2.03
CA ALA A 150 9.11 15.79 -2.24
C ALA A 150 10.26 16.78 -1.99
N LYS A 151 10.97 17.13 -3.06
CA LYS A 151 12.24 17.86 -3.12
C LYS A 151 12.29 19.20 -2.35
N ASP A 152 11.15 19.81 -2.04
CA ASP A 152 11.14 21.19 -1.54
C ASP A 152 11.30 21.31 -0.03
N ARG A 153 11.40 20.20 0.70
CA ARG A 153 11.34 20.21 2.16
C ARG A 153 12.52 19.56 2.89
N ILE A 154 13.49 18.98 2.16
CA ILE A 154 14.61 18.23 2.77
C ILE A 154 15.94 18.97 2.62
N LYS A 155 15.94 20.13 1.96
CA LYS A 155 17.17 20.87 1.64
C LYS A 155 18.05 21.23 2.83
N ASP A 156 17.51 21.28 4.04
CA ASP A 156 18.17 22.13 5.05
C ASP A 156 18.79 21.41 6.24
N SER A 157 18.55 20.13 6.49
CA SER A 157 19.07 19.58 7.74
C SER A 157 20.14 18.50 7.63
N LEU A 158 20.32 17.86 6.47
CA LEU A 158 21.25 16.72 6.36
C LEU A 158 22.08 16.67 5.06
N GLY A 159 22.00 17.67 4.19
CA GLY A 159 22.85 17.74 2.98
C GLY A 159 22.65 16.63 1.97
N TYR A 160 21.52 15.94 1.98
CA TYR A 160 21.23 14.86 1.05
C TYR A 160 20.60 15.41 -0.23
N GLU A 161 21.43 15.70 -1.19
CA GLU A 161 21.04 15.76 -2.60
C GLU A 161 20.81 14.34 -3.12
N ASP A 162 19.79 13.67 -2.66
CA ASP A 162 19.42 12.36 -3.20
C ASP A 162 18.48 12.54 -4.39
N ALA A 163 19.06 12.84 -5.51
CA ALA A 163 18.43 12.71 -6.80
C ALA A 163 17.94 11.27 -6.98
N GLN A 164 16.64 11.09 -7.23
CA GLN A 164 16.03 9.90 -7.80
C GLN A 164 16.02 8.62 -6.94
N LYS A 165 15.67 8.72 -5.67
CA LYS A 165 15.31 7.51 -4.88
C LYS A 165 13.96 6.90 -5.28
N GLY A 166 13.33 7.38 -6.32
CA GLY A 166 12.09 6.81 -6.85
C GLY A 166 11.54 7.56 -8.05
N LEU A 167 10.69 6.87 -8.79
CA LEU A 167 9.98 7.34 -9.96
C LEU A 167 8.48 7.29 -9.72
N SER A 168 7.72 8.19 -10.34
CA SER A 168 6.26 8.13 -10.28
C SER A 168 5.63 8.36 -11.64
N VAL A 169 4.47 7.74 -11.82
CA VAL A 169 3.63 7.88 -13.01
C VAL A 169 2.18 8.02 -12.58
N MET A 170 1.40 8.76 -13.37
CA MET A 170 -0.05 8.81 -13.24
C MET A 170 -0.66 7.76 -14.15
N LEU A 171 -1.57 6.97 -13.61
CA LEU A 171 -2.33 5.95 -14.31
C LEU A 171 -3.80 6.32 -14.28
N GLU A 172 -4.43 6.41 -15.44
CA GLU A 172 -5.89 6.48 -15.56
C GLU A 172 -6.44 5.07 -15.53
N TYR A 173 -7.05 4.71 -14.40
CA TYR A 173 -7.62 3.38 -14.18
C TYR A 173 -9.07 3.35 -14.67
N ASN A 174 -9.34 2.45 -15.61
CA ASN A 174 -10.63 2.40 -16.32
C ASN A 174 -11.57 1.30 -15.84
N HIS A 175 -11.10 0.39 -15.00
CA HIS A 175 -11.93 -0.64 -14.39
C HIS A 175 -12.53 -0.16 -13.07
N GLY A 176 -13.84 -0.32 -12.91
CA GLY A 176 -14.51 -0.13 -11.63
C GLY A 176 -15.06 -1.47 -11.15
N PHE A 177 -14.83 -1.81 -9.91
CA PHE A 177 -15.27 -3.06 -9.32
C PHE A 177 -15.97 -2.79 -8.00
N ALA A 178 -17.03 -3.55 -7.73
CA ALA A 178 -17.67 -3.62 -6.42
C ALA A 178 -17.62 -5.06 -5.93
N ALA A 179 -17.19 -5.26 -4.70
CA ALA A 179 -17.31 -6.55 -4.04
C ALA A 179 -18.68 -6.58 -3.34
N ASP A 180 -19.52 -7.49 -3.77
CA ASP A 180 -20.83 -7.75 -3.19
C ASP A 180 -20.90 -9.24 -2.85
N PHE A 181 -20.92 -9.56 -1.56
CA PHE A 181 -20.92 -10.91 -1.07
C PHE A 181 -22.24 -11.22 -0.36
N ASP A 182 -23.01 -12.12 -0.93
CA ASP A 182 -24.12 -12.73 -0.23
C ASP A 182 -23.64 -13.88 0.66
N LEU A 183 -23.96 -13.77 1.94
CA LEU A 183 -23.76 -14.83 2.90
C LEU A 183 -25.09 -15.48 3.25
N ALA A 184 -25.25 -16.73 2.90
CA ALA A 184 -26.43 -17.48 3.26
C ALA A 184 -26.10 -18.69 4.12
N LEU A 185 -26.86 -18.86 5.22
CA LEU A 185 -26.80 -20.07 6.01
C LEU A 185 -27.43 -21.20 5.19
N SER A 186 -26.59 -22.14 4.72
CA SER A 186 -27.07 -23.22 3.86
C SER A 186 -27.52 -24.45 4.63
N LYS A 187 -26.88 -24.75 5.77
CA LYS A 187 -27.20 -25.93 6.58
C LYS A 187 -26.65 -25.81 8.00
N VAL A 188 -27.37 -26.32 8.97
CA VAL A 188 -26.91 -26.53 10.34
C VAL A 188 -27.10 -28.02 10.66
N GLU A 189 -26.06 -28.65 11.13
CA GLU A 189 -26.09 -30.03 11.61
C GLU A 189 -25.64 -30.10 13.06
N ASP A 190 -26.47 -30.68 13.93
CA ASP A 190 -26.17 -30.94 15.32
C ASP A 190 -25.76 -32.38 15.49
N ASN A 191 -24.55 -32.61 16.00
CA ASN A 191 -24.11 -33.91 16.48
C ASN A 191 -24.20 -33.92 18.02
N LEU A 192 -25.34 -34.35 18.52
CA LEU A 192 -25.65 -34.39 19.98
C LEU A 192 -24.72 -35.31 20.75
N LEU A 193 -24.24 -36.40 20.15
CA LEU A 193 -23.31 -37.33 20.76
C LEU A 193 -21.90 -36.78 20.91
N ALA A 194 -21.44 -36.04 19.92
CA ALA A 194 -20.13 -35.41 19.92
C ALA A 194 -20.13 -34.01 20.54
N LYS A 195 -21.31 -33.49 20.94
CA LYS A 195 -21.47 -32.07 21.35
C LYS A 195 -20.90 -31.08 20.35
N GLN A 196 -21.05 -31.36 19.07
CA GLN A 196 -20.55 -30.56 17.99
C GLN A 196 -21.69 -30.05 17.11
N ARG A 197 -21.57 -28.83 16.65
CA ARG A 197 -22.46 -28.23 15.67
C ARG A 197 -21.66 -27.82 14.46
N THR A 198 -22.08 -28.28 13.29
CA THR A 198 -21.49 -27.90 12.02
C THR A 198 -22.43 -26.93 11.30
N ILE A 199 -21.92 -25.78 10.99
CA ILE A 199 -22.65 -24.73 10.29
C ILE A 199 -22.06 -24.60 8.89
N TRP A 200 -22.92 -24.78 7.89
CA TRP A 200 -22.54 -24.61 6.48
C TRP A 200 -23.02 -23.24 5.99
N ILE A 201 -22.08 -22.45 5.47
CA ILE A 201 -22.38 -21.15 4.91
C ILE A 201 -22.02 -21.18 3.43
N SER A 202 -22.93 -20.77 2.60
CA SER A 202 -22.64 -20.47 1.21
C SER A 202 -22.26 -19.01 1.08
N VAL A 203 -21.15 -18.77 0.40
CA VAL A 203 -20.68 -17.42 0.04
C VAL A 203 -20.83 -17.30 -1.46
N LYS A 204 -21.61 -16.32 -1.89
CA LYS A 204 -21.75 -15.99 -3.31
C LYS A 204 -21.23 -14.58 -3.53
N ASN A 205 -20.25 -14.46 -4.40
CA ASN A 205 -19.80 -13.17 -4.88
C ASN A 205 -20.71 -12.72 -6.03
N ASN A 206 -21.51 -11.69 -5.81
CA ASN A 206 -22.36 -11.07 -6.83
C ASN A 206 -21.68 -9.85 -7.46
N GLY A 207 -20.56 -9.41 -6.92
CA GLY A 207 -19.77 -8.30 -7.41
C GLY A 207 -18.87 -8.67 -8.59
N THR A 208 -18.28 -7.65 -9.17
CA THR A 208 -17.34 -7.77 -10.29
C THR A 208 -15.88 -7.93 -9.83
N LEU A 209 -15.60 -7.71 -8.55
CA LEU A 209 -14.28 -7.93 -7.97
C LEU A 209 -14.07 -9.43 -7.70
N MET A 210 -13.07 -10.03 -8.33
CA MET A 210 -12.65 -11.39 -7.99
C MET A 210 -11.86 -11.34 -6.67
N ASP A 211 -12.49 -11.74 -5.59
CA ASP A 211 -11.80 -12.00 -4.32
C ASP A 211 -11.86 -13.50 -4.03
N THR A 212 -10.70 -14.12 -3.87
CA THR A 212 -10.54 -15.52 -3.47
C THR A 212 -10.27 -15.65 -1.98
N GLY A 213 -10.89 -14.82 -1.18
CA GLY A 213 -10.77 -14.84 0.27
C GLY A 213 -11.19 -16.16 0.88
N LYS A 214 -10.34 -16.76 1.70
CA LYS A 214 -10.70 -17.88 2.58
C LYS A 214 -11.56 -17.35 3.72
N VAL A 215 -12.81 -17.75 3.79
CA VAL A 215 -13.67 -17.43 4.93
C VAL A 215 -13.37 -18.42 6.06
N GLU A 216 -12.67 -17.96 7.09
CA GLU A 216 -12.52 -18.71 8.34
C GLU A 216 -13.51 -18.14 9.36
N MET A 217 -14.46 -18.98 9.78
CA MET A 217 -15.41 -18.59 10.83
C MET A 217 -15.06 -19.34 12.10
N TYR A 218 -14.79 -18.58 13.15
CA TYR A 218 -14.66 -19.10 14.51
C TYR A 218 -16.00 -18.93 15.24
N VAL A 219 -16.67 -20.04 15.50
CA VAL A 219 -17.88 -20.04 16.34
C VAL A 219 -17.48 -20.47 17.73
N ASP A 220 -17.51 -19.57 18.68
CA ASP A 220 -17.37 -19.91 20.09
C ASP A 220 -18.69 -20.48 20.60
N LEU A 221 -18.75 -21.80 20.70
CA LEU A 221 -19.93 -22.53 21.17
C LEU A 221 -20.20 -22.36 22.67
N SER A 222 -19.30 -21.76 23.43
CA SER A 222 -19.48 -21.49 24.86
C SER A 222 -20.54 -20.40 25.11
N LEU A 223 -20.88 -19.62 24.11
CA LEU A 223 -21.89 -18.54 24.20
C LEU A 223 -23.28 -18.95 23.74
N ILE A 224 -23.48 -20.18 23.28
CA ILE A 224 -24.79 -20.69 22.88
C ILE A 224 -25.36 -21.47 24.03
N HIS A 225 -26.12 -20.80 24.90
CA HIS A 225 -27.01 -21.48 25.85
C HIS A 225 -28.18 -22.08 25.08
N ILE A 226 -28.27 -23.40 25.06
CA ILE A 226 -29.46 -24.17 24.66
C ILE A 226 -30.33 -24.36 25.89
#